data_82c90e6094f23db155e8a57360eef879
#
_entry.id   82c90e6094f23db155e8a57360eef879
#
_cell.length_a   1.000
_cell.length_b   1.000
_cell.length_c   1.000
_cell.angle_alpha   90.00
_cell.angle_beta   90.00
_cell.angle_gamma   90.00
#
_symmetry.space_group_name_H-M   'P 1'
#
loop_
_entity.id
_entity.type
_entity.pdbx_description
1 polymer ?
#
loop_
_entity_poly.entity_id
_entity_poly.type
_entity_poly.pdbx_seq_one_letter_code
_entity_poly.pdbx_strand_id
1 'polypeptide(L)'
;MTRASRRHRVHRYTADGAVSARADTVAGEEPLEIRLGGRAFTVTMRTPGHDFDLVGGFLVSEGVVSAAEQVVRMDYRGGVDADGRRSYNVVDVVLAPGVVPPDTSMERHVYTSSSCGVCGTASIEAVTKVSAFGPAGDGVRLPVAGLLALPERLRAAQRLFDTTGGVHAAGLFRFPGDDDGPELLCVREDVGRHNAVDKVVGWALREGLLPLRGTVLQVSGRASFELVQKAHLAGIPALAAVSAPSALAVELAEQTGTTLVGFSRGASFNAYAGRDRIAG
;
A
#
# COMPACT_ATOMS: atom_id res chain seq x y z
N MET A 1 -6.64 -15.75 -18.97
CA MET A 1 -6.11 -15.69 -17.60
C MET A 1 -5.44 -14.35 -17.45
N THR A 2 -5.68 -13.63 -16.38
CA THR A 2 -5.00 -12.37 -16.08
C THR A 2 -3.59 -12.69 -15.61
N ARG A 3 -2.59 -11.81 -15.82
CA ARG A 3 -1.23 -11.98 -15.27
C ARG A 3 -1.22 -11.96 -13.74
N ALA A 4 -2.29 -11.46 -13.11
CA ALA A 4 -2.44 -11.40 -11.64
C ALA A 4 -2.62 -12.77 -10.97
N SER A 5 -2.95 -13.81 -11.72
CA SER A 5 -3.08 -15.18 -11.20
C SER A 5 -2.69 -16.22 -12.24
N ARG A 6 -2.19 -17.38 -11.78
CA ARG A 6 -1.76 -18.51 -12.61
C ARG A 6 -2.30 -19.83 -12.06
N ARG A 7 -2.67 -20.74 -12.96
CA ARG A 7 -3.07 -22.10 -12.59
C ARG A 7 -1.84 -23.00 -12.50
N HIS A 8 -1.79 -23.78 -11.41
CA HIS A 8 -0.77 -24.79 -11.17
C HIS A 8 -1.41 -26.14 -10.83
N ARG A 9 -0.76 -27.21 -11.23
CA ARG A 9 -1.13 -28.56 -10.77
C ARG A 9 -0.47 -28.78 -9.42
N VAL A 10 -1.29 -29.09 -8.40
CA VAL A 10 -0.83 -29.36 -7.03
C VAL A 10 -1.26 -30.73 -6.57
N HIS A 11 -0.55 -31.29 -5.59
CA HIS A 11 -0.93 -32.53 -4.90
C HIS A 11 -1.40 -32.15 -3.49
N ARG A 12 -2.66 -32.45 -3.21
CA ARG A 12 -3.24 -32.26 -1.88
C ARG A 12 -3.10 -33.54 -1.08
N TYR A 13 -2.54 -33.40 0.10
CA TYR A 13 -2.41 -34.43 1.11
C TYR A 13 -3.45 -34.17 2.21
N THR A 14 -4.10 -35.24 2.70
CA THR A 14 -5.07 -35.13 3.81
C THR A 14 -4.54 -35.90 5.02
N ALA A 15 -5.11 -35.67 6.21
CA ALA A 15 -4.64 -36.25 7.47
C ALA A 15 -4.74 -37.80 7.51
N ASP A 16 -5.63 -38.39 6.73
CA ASP A 16 -5.79 -39.82 6.53
C ASP A 16 -4.78 -40.41 5.53
N GLY A 17 -3.83 -39.64 5.03
CA GLY A 17 -2.78 -40.07 4.10
C GLY A 17 -3.22 -40.11 2.63
N ALA A 18 -4.46 -39.75 2.28
CA ALA A 18 -4.88 -39.72 0.89
C ALA A 18 -4.16 -38.59 0.11
N VAL A 19 -3.84 -38.87 -1.17
CA VAL A 19 -3.20 -37.93 -2.08
C VAL A 19 -4.06 -37.75 -3.32
N SER A 20 -4.36 -36.50 -3.67
CA SER A 20 -5.12 -36.18 -4.88
C SER A 20 -4.45 -35.06 -5.67
N ALA A 21 -4.43 -35.18 -7.01
CA ALA A 21 -3.95 -34.13 -7.91
C ALA A 21 -5.11 -33.21 -8.27
N ARG A 22 -4.92 -31.88 -8.15
CA ARG A 22 -5.92 -30.87 -8.55
C ARG A 22 -5.25 -29.66 -9.19
N ALA A 23 -6.04 -28.87 -9.89
CA ALA A 23 -5.61 -27.53 -10.30
C ALA A 23 -5.84 -26.55 -9.14
N ASP A 24 -4.87 -25.69 -8.88
CA ASP A 24 -4.97 -24.60 -7.93
C ASP A 24 -4.63 -23.29 -8.62
N THR A 25 -5.10 -22.16 -8.08
CA THR A 25 -4.82 -20.83 -8.63
C THR A 25 -3.97 -20.06 -7.62
N VAL A 26 -2.79 -19.64 -8.03
CA VAL A 26 -1.86 -18.86 -7.20
C VAL A 26 -1.76 -17.43 -7.69
N ALA A 27 -1.45 -16.51 -6.78
CA ALA A 27 -1.22 -15.10 -7.12
C ALA A 27 -0.01 -14.98 -8.06
N GLY A 28 -0.14 -14.13 -9.08
CA GLY A 28 0.96 -13.76 -9.96
C GLY A 28 1.94 -12.86 -9.22
N GLU A 29 3.22 -13.10 -9.41
CA GLU A 29 4.30 -12.26 -8.90
C GLU A 29 5.33 -12.06 -10.00
N GLU A 30 5.62 -10.79 -10.32
CA GLU A 30 6.56 -10.42 -11.38
C GLU A 30 7.33 -9.16 -10.97
N PRO A 31 8.58 -9.00 -11.41
CA PRO A 31 9.32 -7.77 -11.20
C PRO A 31 8.68 -6.59 -11.94
N LEU A 32 8.78 -5.40 -11.36
CA LEU A 32 8.47 -4.13 -12.00
C LEU A 32 9.64 -3.18 -11.79
N GLU A 33 10.29 -2.80 -12.88
CA GLU A 33 11.30 -1.75 -12.89
C GLU A 33 10.61 -0.40 -13.04
N ILE A 34 10.92 0.53 -12.15
CA ILE A 34 10.49 1.92 -12.20
C ILE A 34 11.64 2.75 -12.72
N ARG A 35 11.39 3.57 -13.74
CA ARG A 35 12.34 4.53 -14.29
C ARG A 35 11.85 5.95 -14.15
N LEU A 36 12.78 6.89 -13.99
CA LEU A 36 12.52 8.32 -14.00
C LEU A 36 13.28 8.96 -15.15
N GLY A 37 12.57 9.43 -16.16
CA GLY A 37 13.17 10.00 -17.37
C GLY A 37 14.14 9.06 -18.08
N GLY A 38 13.78 7.79 -18.18
CA GLY A 38 14.59 6.73 -18.81
C GLY A 38 15.68 6.11 -17.93
N ARG A 39 15.98 6.68 -16.74
CA ARG A 39 16.98 6.15 -15.80
C ARG A 39 16.34 5.19 -14.81
N ALA A 40 16.97 4.05 -14.58
CA ALA A 40 16.50 3.09 -13.57
C ALA A 40 16.49 3.75 -12.18
N PHE A 41 15.36 3.60 -11.47
CA PHE A 41 15.16 4.13 -10.12
C PHE A 41 15.09 3.00 -9.10
N THR A 42 14.26 2.00 -9.33
CA THR A 42 14.14 0.82 -8.45
C THR A 42 13.46 -0.34 -9.17
N VAL A 43 13.56 -1.53 -8.56
CA VAL A 43 12.81 -2.73 -8.96
C VAL A 43 12.06 -3.26 -7.76
N THR A 44 10.77 -3.55 -7.93
CA THR A 44 9.94 -4.18 -6.91
C THR A 44 9.27 -5.44 -7.44
N MET A 45 9.04 -6.43 -6.58
CA MET A 45 8.20 -7.59 -6.89
C MET A 45 6.74 -7.24 -6.60
N ARG A 46 5.84 -7.47 -7.56
CA ARG A 46 4.42 -7.09 -7.40
C ARG A 46 3.48 -8.10 -8.04
N THR A 47 2.24 -8.12 -7.62
CA THR A 47 1.15 -8.71 -8.39
C THR A 47 0.82 -7.80 -9.58
N PRO A 48 0.91 -8.30 -10.84
CA PRO A 48 0.58 -7.50 -12.03
C PRO A 48 -0.83 -6.91 -11.99
N GLY A 49 -0.93 -5.67 -12.44
CA GLY A 49 -2.16 -4.87 -12.46
C GLY A 49 -2.10 -3.67 -11.53
N HIS A 50 -2.75 -2.60 -11.95
CA HIS A 50 -2.67 -1.29 -11.28
C HIS A 50 -1.22 -0.77 -11.12
N ASP A 51 -0.36 -1.05 -12.10
CA ASP A 51 1.06 -0.74 -12.01
C ASP A 51 1.33 0.77 -11.98
N PHE A 52 0.53 1.59 -12.67
CA PHE A 52 0.63 3.05 -12.59
C PHE A 52 0.19 3.58 -11.20
N ASP A 53 -0.78 2.93 -10.57
CA ASP A 53 -1.13 3.24 -9.18
C ASP A 53 0.05 2.88 -8.26
N LEU A 54 0.65 1.69 -8.42
CA LEU A 54 1.82 1.28 -7.65
C LEU A 54 2.96 2.28 -7.77
N VAL A 55 3.29 2.67 -9.00
CA VAL A 55 4.39 3.61 -9.28
C VAL A 55 4.09 5.00 -8.69
N GLY A 56 2.88 5.53 -8.90
CA GLY A 56 2.47 6.82 -8.33
C GLY A 56 2.56 6.85 -6.81
N GLY A 57 2.05 5.81 -6.15
CA GLY A 57 2.11 5.71 -4.69
C GLY A 57 3.51 5.50 -4.15
N PHE A 58 4.33 4.73 -4.86
CA PHE A 58 5.75 4.59 -4.53
C PHE A 58 6.47 5.96 -4.56
N LEU A 59 6.23 6.78 -5.59
CA LEU A 59 6.82 8.12 -5.70
C LEU A 59 6.34 9.06 -4.58
N VAL A 60 5.07 8.97 -4.15
CA VAL A 60 4.58 9.70 -2.96
C VAL A 60 5.30 9.21 -1.70
N SER A 61 5.43 7.90 -1.54
CA SER A 61 6.07 7.27 -0.38
C SER A 61 7.57 7.55 -0.27
N GLU A 62 8.22 7.84 -1.40
CA GLU A 62 9.62 8.29 -1.44
C GLU A 62 9.77 9.81 -1.35
N GLY A 63 8.66 10.56 -1.26
CA GLY A 63 8.67 12.02 -1.19
C GLY A 63 9.05 12.70 -2.51
N VAL A 64 9.00 11.99 -3.62
CA VAL A 64 9.33 12.54 -4.95
C VAL A 64 8.22 13.43 -5.47
N VAL A 65 6.96 13.03 -5.24
CA VAL A 65 5.78 13.79 -5.66
C VAL A 65 4.75 13.86 -4.53
N SER A 66 3.95 14.91 -4.53
CA SER A 66 2.85 15.14 -3.58
C SER A 66 1.54 15.57 -4.28
N ALA A 67 1.58 15.79 -5.59
CA ALA A 67 0.43 16.22 -6.38
C ALA A 67 0.46 15.59 -7.78
N ALA A 68 -0.72 15.38 -8.38
CA ALA A 68 -0.85 14.73 -9.68
C ALA A 68 -0.12 15.47 -10.80
N GLU A 69 -0.11 16.78 -10.75
CA GLU A 69 0.50 17.67 -11.75
C GLU A 69 2.02 17.54 -11.82
N GLN A 70 2.63 16.96 -10.78
CA GLN A 70 4.07 16.69 -10.74
C GLN A 70 4.46 15.46 -11.59
N VAL A 71 3.49 14.69 -12.05
CA VAL A 71 3.67 13.55 -12.95
C VAL A 71 3.07 13.89 -14.32
N VAL A 72 3.94 14.18 -15.29
CA VAL A 72 3.50 14.51 -16.66
C VAL A 72 2.96 13.29 -17.38
N ARG A 73 3.63 12.13 -17.20
CA ARG A 73 3.29 10.91 -17.93
C ARG A 73 3.90 9.68 -17.26
N MET A 74 3.18 8.56 -17.35
CA MET A 74 3.67 7.21 -17.05
C MET A 74 3.41 6.31 -18.25
N ASP A 75 4.44 5.62 -18.73
CA ASP A 75 4.34 4.70 -19.85
C ASP A 75 4.99 3.36 -19.55
N TYR A 76 4.38 2.29 -20.04
CA TYR A 76 5.10 1.03 -20.13
C TYR A 76 6.21 1.13 -21.18
N ARG A 77 7.44 0.84 -20.76
CA ARG A 77 8.57 0.62 -21.64
C ARG A 77 8.83 -0.88 -21.67
N GLY A 78 8.48 -1.53 -22.74
CA GLY A 78 8.53 -2.97 -22.80
C GLY A 78 9.44 -3.51 -23.86
N GLY A 79 10.18 -4.56 -23.51
CA GLY A 79 10.63 -5.60 -24.42
C GLY A 79 9.53 -6.65 -24.59
N VAL A 80 9.87 -7.71 -25.28
CA VAL A 80 9.08 -8.94 -25.31
C VAL A 80 9.69 -9.93 -24.30
N ASP A 81 8.84 -10.75 -23.66
CA ASP A 81 9.30 -11.86 -22.84
C ASP A 81 9.87 -13.00 -23.72
N ALA A 82 10.35 -14.07 -23.10
CA ALA A 82 10.90 -15.22 -23.79
C ALA A 82 9.92 -15.87 -24.80
N ASP A 83 8.61 -15.65 -24.60
CA ASP A 83 7.54 -16.16 -25.48
C ASP A 83 7.15 -15.15 -26.59
N GLY A 84 7.88 -14.02 -26.73
CA GLY A 84 7.61 -12.98 -27.72
C GLY A 84 6.40 -12.09 -27.38
N ARG A 85 5.87 -12.15 -26.14
CA ARG A 85 4.76 -11.32 -25.70
C ARG A 85 5.29 -10.04 -25.06
N ARG A 86 4.54 -8.93 -25.21
CA ARG A 86 4.89 -7.67 -24.54
C ARG A 86 5.04 -7.89 -23.02
N SER A 87 6.21 -7.56 -22.50
CA SER A 87 6.42 -7.48 -21.07
C SER A 87 5.98 -6.10 -20.59
N TYR A 88 5.17 -6.05 -19.54
CA TYR A 88 4.72 -4.82 -18.89
C TYR A 88 5.47 -4.64 -17.56
N ASN A 89 6.76 -4.97 -17.55
CA ASN A 89 7.58 -5.02 -16.34
C ASN A 89 8.52 -3.81 -16.19
N VAL A 90 8.36 -2.79 -17.02
CA VAL A 90 9.07 -1.50 -16.91
C VAL A 90 8.06 -0.38 -17.06
N VAL A 91 8.01 0.53 -16.08
CA VAL A 91 7.26 1.78 -16.17
C VAL A 91 8.25 2.93 -16.09
N ASP A 92 8.19 3.81 -17.09
CA ASP A 92 8.98 5.04 -17.16
C ASP A 92 8.08 6.23 -16.84
N VAL A 93 8.52 7.06 -15.90
CA VAL A 93 7.83 8.26 -15.42
C VAL A 93 8.54 9.50 -15.90
N VAL A 94 7.79 10.40 -16.50
CA VAL A 94 8.25 11.76 -16.80
C VAL A 94 7.68 12.69 -15.75
N LEU A 95 8.55 13.30 -14.97
CA LEU A 95 8.20 14.28 -13.93
C LEU A 95 8.08 15.69 -14.52
N ALA A 96 7.28 16.53 -13.90
CA ALA A 96 7.15 17.94 -14.27
C ALA A 96 8.46 18.71 -14.04
N PRO A 97 8.72 19.78 -14.80
CA PRO A 97 9.86 20.65 -14.56
C PRO A 97 9.92 21.17 -13.12
N GLY A 98 11.10 21.09 -12.50
CA GLY A 98 11.31 21.50 -11.11
C GLY A 98 11.09 20.41 -10.07
N VAL A 99 10.54 19.25 -10.43
CA VAL A 99 10.51 18.07 -9.54
C VAL A 99 11.86 17.38 -9.62
N VAL A 100 12.60 17.42 -8.51
CA VAL A 100 13.95 16.81 -8.42
C VAL A 100 13.83 15.46 -7.74
N PRO A 101 14.11 14.33 -8.44
CA PRO A 101 14.16 13.03 -7.80
C PRO A 101 15.31 13.01 -6.78
N PRO A 102 15.22 12.20 -5.71
CA PRO A 102 16.32 12.02 -4.79
C PRO A 102 17.55 11.52 -5.56
N ASP A 103 18.75 11.96 -5.12
CA ASP A 103 20.01 11.52 -5.72
C ASP A 103 20.18 10.01 -5.48
N THR A 104 20.12 9.24 -6.56
CA THR A 104 20.30 7.79 -6.54
C THR A 104 21.75 7.38 -6.74
N SER A 105 22.70 8.33 -6.83
CA SER A 105 24.13 8.06 -7.09
C SER A 105 24.84 7.35 -5.92
N MET A 106 24.24 7.34 -4.73
CA MET A 106 24.69 6.55 -3.58
C MET A 106 23.93 5.21 -3.53
N GLU A 107 24.33 4.28 -4.38
CA GLU A 107 24.15 2.82 -4.28
C GLU A 107 22.86 2.31 -3.63
N ARG A 108 21.74 2.35 -4.34
CA ARG A 108 20.63 1.43 -4.08
C ARG A 108 20.53 0.36 -5.17
N HIS A 109 21.61 -0.41 -5.37
CA HIS A 109 21.54 -1.72 -6.00
C HIS A 109 20.97 -2.76 -5.01
N VAL A 110 19.91 -2.40 -4.31
CA VAL A 110 19.23 -3.35 -3.44
C VAL A 110 17.90 -3.65 -4.11
N TYR A 111 17.75 -4.90 -4.55
CA TYR A 111 16.43 -5.49 -4.65
C TYR A 111 15.68 -5.11 -3.38
N THR A 112 14.71 -4.23 -3.45
CA THR A 112 13.83 -3.95 -2.34
C THR A 112 12.93 -5.18 -2.19
N SER A 113 13.52 -6.26 -1.64
CA SER A 113 12.72 -7.33 -1.08
C SER A 113 11.93 -6.70 0.06
N SER A 114 10.66 -7.00 0.13
CA SER A 114 9.66 -6.51 1.08
C SER A 114 9.96 -6.78 2.57
N SER A 115 11.22 -6.99 2.93
CA SER A 115 11.64 -7.40 4.28
C SER A 115 12.74 -6.57 4.91
N CYS A 116 13.41 -5.63 4.21
CA CYS A 116 14.51 -4.84 4.77
C CYS A 116 14.61 -3.49 4.06
N GLY A 117 13.76 -2.54 4.41
CA GLY A 117 13.74 -1.22 3.80
C GLY A 117 14.53 -0.15 4.53
N VAL A 118 15.00 -0.37 5.75
CA VAL A 118 15.71 0.67 6.53
C VAL A 118 16.90 0.05 7.24
N CYS A 119 17.98 -0.18 6.52
CA CYS A 119 19.29 -0.33 7.11
C CYS A 119 20.05 0.99 6.96
N GLY A 120 20.11 1.77 8.04
CA GLY A 120 20.87 3.01 8.14
C GLY A 120 19.96 4.22 8.38
N THR A 121 19.94 4.72 9.60
CA THR A 121 19.60 6.09 10.07
C THR A 121 18.68 6.97 9.21
N ALA A 122 17.66 6.40 8.57
CA ALA A 122 16.50 7.18 8.19
C ALA A 122 15.71 7.39 9.49
N SER A 123 16.09 8.42 10.23
CA SER A 123 15.46 8.75 11.49
C SER A 123 13.99 9.08 11.24
N ILE A 124 13.16 8.81 12.23
CA ILE A 124 11.77 9.28 12.27
C ILE A 124 11.68 10.77 11.89
N GLU A 125 12.67 11.57 12.28
CA GLU A 125 12.81 12.98 11.90
C GLU A 125 12.92 13.22 10.38
N ALA A 126 13.56 12.34 9.61
CA ALA A 126 13.66 12.47 8.16
C ALA A 126 12.30 12.27 7.47
N VAL A 127 11.46 11.36 7.98
CA VAL A 127 10.10 11.15 7.48
C VAL A 127 9.24 12.38 7.74
N THR A 128 9.30 12.93 8.94
CA THR A 128 8.51 14.12 9.32
C THR A 128 8.90 15.36 8.53
N LYS A 129 10.18 15.49 8.15
CA LYS A 129 10.68 16.63 7.36
C LYS A 129 10.28 16.59 5.89
N VAL A 130 10.01 15.42 5.32
CA VAL A 130 9.71 15.24 3.88
C VAL A 130 8.21 15.31 3.59
N SER A 131 7.35 15.09 4.60
CA SER A 131 5.91 15.14 4.38
C SER A 131 5.41 16.56 4.07
N ALA A 132 4.80 16.72 2.89
CA ALA A 132 4.06 17.94 2.54
C ALA A 132 2.71 18.03 3.28
N PHE A 133 2.27 16.98 3.94
CA PHE A 133 0.96 16.84 4.55
C PHE A 133 1.07 16.43 6.01
N GLY A 134 0.47 17.19 6.92
CA GLY A 134 0.42 16.87 8.35
C GLY A 134 -0.95 16.31 8.75
N PRO A 135 -1.08 15.01 9.08
CA PRO A 135 -2.35 14.45 9.53
C PRO A 135 -2.76 14.91 10.93
N ALA A 136 -1.84 15.46 11.72
CA ALA A 136 -2.10 15.87 13.11
C ALA A 136 -3.26 16.87 13.25
N GLY A 137 -3.43 17.78 12.28
CA GLY A 137 -4.52 18.76 12.25
C GLY A 137 -5.84 18.27 11.65
N ASP A 138 -5.95 16.98 11.31
CA ASP A 138 -7.18 16.40 10.77
C ASP A 138 -8.21 16.17 11.86
N GLY A 139 -9.39 16.76 11.69
CA GLY A 139 -10.49 16.71 12.65
C GLY A 139 -11.42 15.50 12.51
N VAL A 140 -11.07 14.49 11.73
CA VAL A 140 -11.94 13.32 11.50
C VAL A 140 -12.33 12.66 12.82
N ARG A 141 -13.61 12.31 12.91
CA ARG A 141 -14.15 11.52 14.01
C ARG A 141 -14.39 10.09 13.54
N LEU A 142 -13.90 9.15 14.32
CA LEU A 142 -13.87 7.73 13.99
C LEU A 142 -14.78 6.95 14.97
N PRO A 143 -16.07 6.76 14.66
CA PRO A 143 -16.95 5.97 15.51
C PRO A 143 -16.41 4.54 15.67
N VAL A 144 -16.47 4.01 16.90
CA VAL A 144 -16.01 2.64 17.21
C VAL A 144 -16.68 1.61 16.29
N ALA A 145 -17.99 1.71 16.06
CA ALA A 145 -18.71 0.81 15.17
C ALA A 145 -18.20 0.87 13.73
N GLY A 146 -17.85 2.07 13.23
CA GLY A 146 -17.26 2.27 11.91
C GLY A 146 -15.89 1.59 11.77
N LEU A 147 -15.02 1.75 12.77
CA LEU A 147 -13.71 1.10 12.79
C LEU A 147 -13.81 -0.43 12.84
N LEU A 148 -14.75 -0.96 13.63
CA LEU A 148 -14.99 -2.41 13.71
C LEU A 148 -15.51 -3.01 12.40
N ALA A 149 -16.20 -2.24 11.56
CA ALA A 149 -16.71 -2.70 10.28
C ALA A 149 -15.63 -2.78 9.18
N LEU A 150 -14.50 -2.07 9.32
CA LEU A 150 -13.49 -1.95 8.26
C LEU A 150 -12.89 -3.29 7.79
N PRO A 151 -12.49 -4.23 8.69
CA PRO A 151 -11.88 -5.48 8.29
C PRO A 151 -12.80 -6.34 7.41
N GLU A 152 -14.08 -6.43 7.77
CA GLU A 152 -15.07 -7.21 7.02
C GLU A 152 -15.36 -6.57 5.65
N ARG A 153 -15.51 -5.23 5.62
CA ARG A 153 -15.70 -4.49 4.37
C ARG A 153 -14.49 -4.63 3.44
N LEU A 154 -13.27 -4.56 3.98
CA LEU A 154 -12.05 -4.83 3.21
C LEU A 154 -12.07 -6.25 2.69
N ARG A 155 -12.35 -7.23 3.55
CA ARG A 155 -12.35 -8.66 3.19
C ARG A 155 -13.37 -8.97 2.09
N ALA A 156 -14.55 -8.39 2.15
CA ALA A 156 -15.61 -8.55 1.15
C ALA A 156 -15.21 -8.00 -0.23
N ALA A 157 -14.25 -7.08 -0.30
CA ALA A 157 -13.77 -6.48 -1.54
C ALA A 157 -12.51 -7.15 -2.13
N GLN A 158 -11.93 -8.16 -1.46
CA GLN A 158 -10.69 -8.84 -1.84
C GLN A 158 -10.92 -9.97 -2.85
N ARG A 159 -11.14 -9.63 -4.12
CA ARG A 159 -11.45 -10.60 -5.18
C ARG A 159 -10.28 -11.51 -5.56
N LEU A 160 -9.06 -10.99 -5.54
CA LEU A 160 -7.89 -11.79 -5.89
C LEU A 160 -7.55 -12.74 -4.75
N PHE A 161 -7.71 -12.31 -3.50
CA PHE A 161 -7.57 -13.17 -2.34
C PHE A 161 -8.59 -14.33 -2.34
N ASP A 162 -9.83 -14.08 -2.71
CA ASP A 162 -10.86 -15.12 -2.84
C ASP A 162 -10.44 -16.23 -3.81
N THR A 163 -9.72 -15.85 -4.86
CA THR A 163 -9.28 -16.79 -5.91
C THR A 163 -7.99 -17.50 -5.57
N THR A 164 -7.07 -16.84 -4.85
CA THR A 164 -5.68 -17.30 -4.70
C THR A 164 -5.25 -17.53 -3.25
N GLY A 165 -5.88 -16.85 -2.29
CA GLY A 165 -5.47 -16.86 -0.87
C GLY A 165 -4.08 -16.26 -0.60
N GLY A 166 -3.37 -15.75 -1.63
CA GLY A 166 -1.94 -15.45 -1.58
C GLY A 166 -1.56 -13.96 -1.68
N VAL A 167 -2.48 -13.03 -1.36
CA VAL A 167 -2.22 -11.59 -1.46
C VAL A 167 -2.61 -10.85 -0.18
N HIS A 168 -2.00 -9.70 0.02
CA HIS A 168 -2.42 -8.68 0.98
C HIS A 168 -3.36 -7.69 0.32
N ALA A 169 -4.09 -6.93 1.15
CA ALA A 169 -4.95 -5.86 0.70
C ALA A 169 -4.79 -4.59 1.55
N ALA A 170 -5.02 -3.46 0.91
CA ALA A 170 -5.23 -2.17 1.53
C ALA A 170 -6.54 -1.56 1.01
N GLY A 171 -7.34 -0.99 1.90
CA GLY A 171 -8.59 -0.29 1.59
C GLY A 171 -8.58 1.11 2.17
N LEU A 172 -8.97 2.09 1.37
CA LEU A 172 -9.17 3.47 1.80
C LEU A 172 -10.65 3.72 2.05
N PHE A 173 -10.96 4.16 3.26
CA PHE A 173 -12.32 4.45 3.69
C PHE A 173 -12.44 5.91 4.09
N ARG A 174 -13.51 6.58 3.66
CA ARG A 174 -13.90 7.90 4.13
C ARG A 174 -14.87 7.77 5.28
N PHE A 175 -14.74 8.65 6.25
CA PHE A 175 -15.70 8.81 7.36
C PHE A 175 -16.42 10.14 7.15
N PRO A 176 -17.67 10.13 6.62
CA PRO A 176 -18.38 11.36 6.26
C PRO A 176 -18.85 12.18 7.47
N GLY A 177 -18.81 11.62 8.66
CA GLY A 177 -19.20 12.31 9.90
C GLY A 177 -20.66 12.07 10.34
N ASP A 178 -21.46 11.46 9.50
CA ASP A 178 -22.86 11.10 9.79
C ASP A 178 -22.99 9.60 10.08
N ASP A 179 -24.19 9.16 10.46
CA ASP A 179 -24.51 7.76 10.84
C ASP A 179 -24.38 6.73 9.69
N ASP A 180 -24.01 7.17 8.49
CA ASP A 180 -23.95 6.32 7.29
C ASP A 180 -22.78 5.31 7.28
N GLY A 181 -21.92 5.36 8.27
CA GLY A 181 -20.76 4.49 8.40
C GLY A 181 -19.65 4.79 7.37
N PRO A 182 -18.55 4.01 7.37
CA PRO A 182 -17.40 4.27 6.51
C PRO A 182 -17.68 3.94 5.03
N GLU A 183 -17.44 4.90 4.13
CA GLU A 183 -17.51 4.73 2.69
C GLU A 183 -16.23 4.11 2.16
N LEU A 184 -16.31 3.02 1.39
CA LEU A 184 -15.15 2.42 0.72
C LEU A 184 -14.84 3.19 -0.56
N LEU A 185 -13.69 3.87 -0.62
CA LEU A 185 -13.24 4.62 -1.79
C LEU A 185 -12.43 3.76 -2.76
N CYS A 186 -11.50 2.95 -2.25
CA CYS A 186 -10.59 2.17 -3.08
C CYS A 186 -10.10 0.93 -2.33
N VAL A 187 -9.98 -0.21 -3.03
CA VAL A 187 -9.27 -1.41 -2.56
C VAL A 187 -8.22 -1.80 -3.57
N ARG A 188 -7.03 -2.15 -3.09
CA ARG A 188 -5.96 -2.72 -3.91
C ARG A 188 -5.37 -3.95 -3.22
N GLU A 189 -5.04 -4.95 -4.05
CA GLU A 189 -4.43 -6.21 -3.62
C GLU A 189 -3.07 -6.39 -4.27
N ASP A 190 -2.13 -6.96 -3.53
CA ASP A 190 -0.79 -7.29 -3.99
C ASP A 190 -0.16 -8.37 -3.10
N VAL A 191 0.80 -9.17 -3.62
CA VAL A 191 1.58 -10.11 -2.81
C VAL A 191 2.37 -9.37 -1.72
N GLY A 192 2.78 -8.12 -2.00
CA GLY A 192 3.47 -7.22 -1.08
C GLY A 192 2.50 -6.27 -0.37
N ARG A 193 2.43 -6.34 0.96
CA ARG A 193 1.58 -5.42 1.74
C ARG A 193 1.91 -3.94 1.51
N HIS A 194 3.19 -3.60 1.29
CA HIS A 194 3.64 -2.24 0.99
C HIS A 194 3.13 -1.78 -0.38
N ASN A 195 3.20 -2.66 -1.37
CA ASN A 195 2.67 -2.39 -2.71
C ASN A 195 1.15 -2.21 -2.72
N ALA A 196 0.42 -2.98 -1.90
CA ALA A 196 -1.03 -2.80 -1.78
C ALA A 196 -1.37 -1.37 -1.30
N VAL A 197 -0.61 -0.84 -0.33
CA VAL A 197 -0.75 0.55 0.15
C VAL A 197 -0.32 1.54 -0.91
N ASP A 198 0.83 1.34 -1.58
CA ASP A 198 1.26 2.21 -2.67
C ASP A 198 0.23 2.27 -3.80
N LYS A 199 -0.38 1.13 -4.17
CA LYS A 199 -1.46 1.11 -5.16
C LYS A 199 -2.66 1.97 -4.74
N VAL A 200 -3.03 1.99 -3.46
CA VAL A 200 -4.10 2.85 -2.93
C VAL A 200 -3.71 4.32 -2.99
N VAL A 201 -2.51 4.66 -2.51
CA VAL A 201 -2.00 6.04 -2.50
C VAL A 201 -1.84 6.57 -3.93
N GLY A 202 -1.31 5.76 -4.83
CA GLY A 202 -1.12 6.16 -6.23
C GLY A 202 -2.43 6.28 -7.01
N TRP A 203 -3.44 5.47 -6.69
CA TRP A 203 -4.79 5.70 -7.19
C TRP A 203 -5.27 7.10 -6.75
N ALA A 204 -5.15 7.43 -5.47
CA ALA A 204 -5.56 8.71 -4.94
C ALA A 204 -4.77 9.89 -5.54
N LEU A 205 -3.45 9.73 -5.78
CA LEU A 205 -2.64 10.71 -6.49
C LEU A 205 -3.23 10.99 -7.88
N ARG A 206 -3.51 9.95 -8.65
CA ARG A 206 -4.02 10.07 -10.03
C ARG A 206 -5.43 10.66 -10.11
N GLU A 207 -6.26 10.43 -9.09
CA GLU A 207 -7.58 11.04 -8.93
C GLU A 207 -7.53 12.48 -8.36
N GLY A 208 -6.32 13.01 -8.06
CA GLY A 208 -6.16 14.35 -7.48
C GLY A 208 -6.70 14.49 -6.06
N LEU A 209 -6.73 13.41 -5.28
CA LEU A 209 -7.35 13.37 -3.94
C LEU A 209 -6.37 13.64 -2.79
N LEU A 210 -5.06 13.77 -3.07
CA LEU A 210 -4.10 14.10 -2.01
C LEU A 210 -4.23 15.56 -1.55
N PRO A 211 -4.09 15.85 -0.24
CA PRO A 211 -3.94 14.90 0.89
C PRO A 211 -5.25 14.19 1.24
N LEU A 212 -5.11 12.93 1.70
CA LEU A 212 -6.23 12.05 2.02
C LEU A 212 -6.83 12.34 3.41
N ARG A 213 -7.36 13.54 3.57
CA ARG A 213 -8.01 13.98 4.81
C ARG A 213 -9.33 13.25 5.04
N GLY A 214 -9.71 13.07 6.32
CA GLY A 214 -10.98 12.45 6.68
C GLY A 214 -11.07 10.97 6.33
N THR A 215 -9.93 10.29 6.12
CA THR A 215 -9.92 8.88 5.70
C THR A 215 -9.21 7.97 6.69
N VAL A 216 -9.47 6.68 6.56
CA VAL A 216 -8.77 5.60 7.27
C VAL A 216 -8.22 4.62 6.24
N LEU A 217 -6.95 4.26 6.37
CA LEU A 217 -6.31 3.19 5.63
C LEU A 217 -6.43 1.88 6.43
N GLN A 218 -7.26 0.95 5.98
CA GLN A 218 -7.35 -0.40 6.55
C GLN A 218 -6.44 -1.36 5.81
N VAL A 219 -5.57 -2.08 6.52
CA VAL A 219 -4.67 -3.09 5.93
C VAL A 219 -4.98 -4.49 6.45
N SER A 220 -4.86 -5.50 5.60
CA SER A 220 -5.12 -6.92 5.92
C SER A 220 -4.02 -7.57 6.75
N GLY A 221 -2.88 -6.92 6.92
CA GLY A 221 -1.71 -7.45 7.60
C GLY A 221 -1.34 -6.72 8.88
N ARG A 222 -0.04 -6.73 9.21
CA ARG A 222 0.56 -5.98 10.32
C ARG A 222 0.77 -4.52 9.93
N ALA A 223 0.70 -3.60 10.89
CA ALA A 223 1.16 -2.23 10.72
C ALA A 223 2.67 -2.17 10.99
N SER A 224 3.48 -1.97 9.95
CA SER A 224 4.91 -1.70 10.07
C SER A 224 5.18 -0.19 10.04
N PHE A 225 6.41 0.20 10.43
CA PHE A 225 6.89 1.57 10.32
C PHE A 225 6.63 2.15 8.93
N GLU A 226 6.98 1.40 7.86
CA GLU A 226 6.83 1.88 6.48
C GLU A 226 5.36 2.13 6.10
N LEU A 227 4.40 1.33 6.64
CA LEU A 227 2.99 1.55 6.33
C LEU A 227 2.46 2.83 7.01
N VAL A 228 2.89 3.11 8.25
CA VAL A 228 2.57 4.39 8.92
C VAL A 228 3.21 5.55 8.17
N GLN A 229 4.47 5.40 7.73
CA GLN A 229 5.16 6.40 6.93
C GLN A 229 4.41 6.71 5.62
N LYS A 230 3.99 5.69 4.88
CA LYS A 230 3.23 5.85 3.64
C LYS A 230 1.90 6.57 3.88
N ALA A 231 1.18 6.20 4.94
CA ALA A 231 -0.06 6.87 5.33
C ALA A 231 0.18 8.35 5.66
N HIS A 232 1.23 8.65 6.44
CA HIS A 232 1.61 10.02 6.80
C HIS A 232 1.96 10.86 5.56
N LEU A 233 2.77 10.31 4.64
CA LEU A 233 3.18 11.00 3.42
C LEU A 233 2.02 11.24 2.44
N ALA A 234 0.96 10.46 2.52
CA ALA A 234 -0.26 10.65 1.76
C ALA A 234 -1.30 11.56 2.47
N GLY A 235 -1.01 12.03 3.69
CA GLY A 235 -1.92 12.84 4.49
C GLY A 235 -3.11 12.07 5.08
N ILE A 236 -2.97 10.76 5.28
CA ILE A 236 -3.99 9.89 5.87
C ILE A 236 -3.92 10.01 7.40
N PRO A 237 -4.99 10.46 8.09
CA PRO A 237 -4.97 10.68 9.54
C PRO A 237 -5.03 9.41 10.38
N ALA A 238 -5.47 8.28 9.80
CA ALA A 238 -5.63 7.03 10.57
C ALA A 238 -5.26 5.78 9.76
N LEU A 239 -4.56 4.84 10.41
CA LEU A 239 -4.25 3.52 9.90
C LEU A 239 -4.79 2.45 10.83
N ALA A 240 -5.56 1.52 10.29
CA ALA A 240 -6.07 0.36 11.00
C ALA A 240 -5.53 -0.95 10.40
N ALA A 241 -5.09 -1.87 11.25
CA ALA A 241 -4.48 -3.13 10.86
C ALA A 241 -5.18 -4.32 11.53
N VAL A 242 -5.39 -5.41 10.78
CA VAL A 242 -5.95 -6.66 11.31
C VAL A 242 -5.04 -7.30 12.36
N SER A 243 -3.74 -7.08 12.26
CA SER A 243 -2.74 -7.65 13.16
C SER A 243 -1.98 -6.57 13.95
N ALA A 244 -0.91 -6.96 14.62
CA ALA A 244 -0.13 -6.09 15.51
C ALA A 244 0.64 -4.98 14.76
N PRO A 245 0.82 -3.79 15.36
CA PRO A 245 1.85 -2.85 14.97
C PRO A 245 3.24 -3.27 15.50
N SER A 246 4.29 -2.76 14.87
CA SER A 246 5.64 -2.78 15.45
C SER A 246 5.82 -1.60 16.43
N ALA A 247 6.80 -1.69 17.36
CA ALA A 247 7.10 -0.60 18.27
C ALA A 247 7.41 0.70 17.52
N LEU A 248 8.27 0.63 16.50
CA LEU A 248 8.64 1.79 15.68
C LEU A 248 7.44 2.38 14.92
N ALA A 249 6.45 1.57 14.54
CA ALA A 249 5.21 2.06 13.95
C ALA A 249 4.38 2.88 14.95
N VAL A 250 4.36 2.47 16.22
CA VAL A 250 3.68 3.21 17.30
C VAL A 250 4.37 4.55 17.54
N GLU A 251 5.69 4.53 17.71
CA GLU A 251 6.51 5.74 17.91
C GLU A 251 6.30 6.76 16.77
N LEU A 252 6.34 6.32 15.52
CA LEU A 252 6.09 7.18 14.39
C LEU A 252 4.66 7.75 14.39
N ALA A 253 3.67 6.91 14.70
CA ALA A 253 2.27 7.34 14.74
C ALA A 253 2.03 8.42 15.81
N GLU A 254 2.65 8.27 16.99
CA GLU A 254 2.61 9.27 18.07
C GLU A 254 3.26 10.59 17.62
N GLN A 255 4.45 10.54 17.03
CA GLN A 255 5.20 11.72 16.58
C GLN A 255 4.49 12.47 15.44
N THR A 256 3.85 11.74 14.52
CA THR A 256 3.17 12.33 13.36
C THR A 256 1.70 12.68 13.64
N GLY A 257 1.18 12.36 14.83
CA GLY A 257 -0.22 12.55 15.17
C GLY A 257 -1.18 11.66 14.36
N THR A 258 -0.70 10.51 13.88
CA THR A 258 -1.52 9.53 13.14
C THR A 258 -2.25 8.64 14.14
N THR A 259 -3.55 8.42 13.95
CA THR A 259 -4.28 7.40 14.72
C THR A 259 -3.86 6.01 14.25
N LEU A 260 -3.38 5.18 15.17
CA LEU A 260 -2.94 3.82 14.87
C LEU A 260 -3.77 2.79 15.63
N VAL A 261 -4.49 1.96 14.87
CA VAL A 261 -5.32 0.87 15.36
C VAL A 261 -4.71 -0.47 14.94
N GLY A 262 -4.59 -1.38 15.88
CA GLY A 262 -4.16 -2.75 15.63
C GLY A 262 -5.12 -3.79 16.18
N PHE A 263 -4.94 -5.06 15.79
CA PHE A 263 -5.84 -6.17 16.12
C PHE A 263 -7.31 -5.89 15.80
N SER A 264 -7.55 -5.08 14.74
CA SER A 264 -8.88 -4.75 14.26
C SER A 264 -9.51 -5.98 13.61
N ARG A 265 -10.26 -6.74 14.39
CA ARG A 265 -10.94 -7.98 13.96
C ARG A 265 -12.03 -8.37 14.93
N GLY A 266 -13.12 -8.96 14.40
CA GLY A 266 -14.27 -9.33 15.22
C GLY A 266 -14.88 -8.12 15.94
N ALA A 267 -15.06 -8.21 17.24
CA ALA A 267 -15.76 -7.22 18.06
C ALA A 267 -14.81 -6.26 18.82
N SER A 268 -13.52 -6.20 18.49
CA SER A 268 -12.56 -5.37 19.22
C SER A 268 -11.39 -4.89 18.36
N PHE A 269 -10.74 -3.83 18.82
CA PHE A 269 -9.45 -3.36 18.35
C PHE A 269 -8.67 -2.70 19.49
N ASN A 270 -7.37 -2.48 19.30
CA ASN A 270 -6.52 -1.73 20.19
C ASN A 270 -6.10 -0.41 19.53
N ALA A 271 -6.28 0.72 20.23
CA ALA A 271 -5.73 2.01 19.80
C ALA A 271 -4.34 2.19 20.44
N TYR A 272 -3.33 2.34 19.59
CA TYR A 272 -1.92 2.51 20.00
C TYR A 272 -1.49 3.97 20.01
N ALA A 273 -2.08 4.79 19.13
CA ALA A 273 -1.83 6.23 19.04
C ALA A 273 -3.08 6.97 18.58
N GLY A 274 -3.19 8.27 18.86
CA GLY A 274 -4.21 9.17 18.31
C GLY A 274 -5.64 8.84 18.73
N ARG A 275 -5.86 8.34 19.97
CA ARG A 275 -7.17 7.93 20.48
C ARG A 275 -8.22 9.05 20.50
N ASP A 276 -7.78 10.30 20.50
CA ASP A 276 -8.67 11.48 20.60
C ASP A 276 -9.59 11.63 19.38
N ARG A 277 -9.28 10.98 18.25
CA ARG A 277 -10.17 10.91 17.08
C ARG A 277 -11.23 9.82 17.20
N ILE A 278 -11.06 8.84 18.10
CA ILE A 278 -11.99 7.72 18.27
C ILE A 278 -13.17 8.19 19.13
N ALA A 279 -14.37 8.08 18.58
CA ALA A 279 -15.61 8.44 19.24
C ALA A 279 -16.32 7.16 19.71
N GLY A 280 -16.61 7.10 21.01
CA GLY A 280 -17.37 6.01 21.64
C GLY A 280 -18.87 6.18 21.51
#